data_af8012af00bf5eff9f3b2db340477b8f
#
_entry.id   af8012af00bf5eff9f3b2db340477b8f
#
_cell.length_a   1.000
_cell.length_b   1.000
_cell.length_c   1.000
_cell.angle_alpha   90.00
_cell.angle_beta   90.00
_cell.angle_gamma   90.00
#
_symmetry.space_group_name_H-M   'P 1'
#
loop_
_entity.id
_entity.type
_entity.pdbx_description
1 polymer ?
#
loop_
_entity_poly.entity_id
_entity_poly.type
_entity_poly.pdbx_seq_one_letter_code
_entity_poly.pdbx_strand_id
1 'polypeptide(L)'
;MAKPVDIGSKRLISLAPNAWVQWVTGNPQVRASQLLDAEFQWISRESDVIVKASSPQHKEFLILNELQLRYDQKMPQRMRNYVALAEEKYNLSAYPVLINILPPPATVTIVDCYDSEFMGLKARQDYRVINLWEVEAELVLEQPLPPLFPFVPILFGGGSESKLRSAVQALRADQTLNQLEPLLAFFASFVLEIPLIQQIMRWDMTVLRESPWYQEILQEGVAQGIEQGIEQGIQQERRGSLERILKLRFSEIPSEISIRIQALTLEQLEELIATALTVNSLDEFTQHLPN
;
A
#
# COMPACT_ATOMS: atom_id res chain seq x y z
N MET A 1 8.39 3.32 18.42
CA MET A 1 7.45 2.18 18.54
C MET A 1 7.30 1.58 17.15
N ALA A 2 7.52 0.28 16.98
CA ALA A 2 7.34 -0.40 15.70
C ALA A 2 5.88 -0.22 15.24
N LYS A 3 5.71 0.07 13.95
CA LYS A 3 4.36 0.16 13.39
C LYS A 3 3.72 -1.23 13.39
N PRO A 4 2.45 -1.33 13.61
CA PRO A 4 1.69 -2.58 13.72
C PRO A 4 1.72 -3.51 12.51
N VAL A 5 1.66 -2.99 11.29
CA VAL A 5 1.84 -3.77 10.04
C VAL A 5 3.22 -4.43 9.98
N ASP A 6 4.21 -3.82 10.60
CA ASP A 6 5.59 -4.27 10.62
C ASP A 6 5.77 -5.65 11.32
N ILE A 7 5.11 -5.88 12.44
CA ILE A 7 5.17 -7.18 13.16
C ILE A 7 4.64 -8.30 12.28
N GLY A 8 3.63 -8.00 11.50
CA GLY A 8 2.99 -8.98 10.67
C GLY A 8 3.75 -9.34 9.42
N SER A 9 4.23 -8.37 8.71
CA SER A 9 5.05 -8.57 7.51
C SER A 9 6.34 -9.32 7.86
N LYS A 10 7.01 -8.94 8.95
CA LYS A 10 8.19 -9.64 9.46
C LYS A 10 7.90 -11.11 9.76
N ARG A 11 6.75 -11.38 10.42
CA ARG A 11 6.37 -12.76 10.77
C ARG A 11 6.05 -13.60 9.54
N LEU A 12 5.31 -13.07 8.56
CA LEU A 12 5.00 -13.77 7.32
C LEU A 12 6.26 -14.16 6.55
N ILE A 13 7.15 -13.20 6.35
CA ILE A 13 8.37 -13.41 5.56
C ILE A 13 9.34 -14.32 6.32
N SER A 14 9.43 -14.20 7.65
CA SER A 14 10.33 -15.00 8.47
C SER A 14 9.96 -16.50 8.51
N LEU A 15 8.72 -16.86 8.25
CA LEU A 15 8.28 -18.26 8.23
C LEU A 15 8.88 -19.06 7.07
N ALA A 16 9.07 -18.43 5.90
CA ALA A 16 9.63 -19.10 4.73
C ALA A 16 10.42 -18.10 3.84
N PRO A 17 11.54 -17.55 4.33
CA PRO A 17 12.25 -16.47 3.65
C PRO A 17 12.77 -16.88 2.26
N ASN A 18 13.20 -18.14 2.07
CA ASN A 18 13.60 -18.63 0.75
C ASN A 18 12.45 -18.62 -0.27
N ALA A 19 11.28 -19.14 0.13
CA ALA A 19 10.10 -19.14 -0.75
C ALA A 19 9.68 -17.70 -1.08
N TRP A 20 9.74 -16.82 -0.10
CA TRP A 20 9.41 -15.41 -0.28
C TRP A 20 10.33 -14.72 -1.29
N VAL A 21 11.66 -14.81 -1.11
CA VAL A 21 12.61 -14.13 -2.02
C VAL A 21 12.56 -14.69 -3.43
N GLN A 22 12.32 -15.99 -3.60
CA GLN A 22 12.13 -16.60 -4.91
C GLN A 22 10.87 -16.10 -5.61
N TRP A 23 9.77 -15.98 -4.86
CA TRP A 23 8.51 -15.47 -5.39
C TRP A 23 8.62 -14.00 -5.81
N VAL A 24 9.08 -13.12 -4.93
CA VAL A 24 9.14 -11.68 -5.23
C VAL A 24 10.15 -11.32 -6.31
N THR A 25 11.20 -12.14 -6.48
CA THR A 25 12.18 -11.95 -7.57
C THR A 25 11.79 -12.67 -8.86
N GLY A 26 10.87 -13.64 -8.77
CA GLY A 26 10.55 -14.55 -9.88
C GLY A 26 11.73 -15.44 -10.29
N ASN A 27 12.70 -15.64 -9.40
CA ASN A 27 13.93 -16.40 -9.67
C ASN A 27 14.13 -17.50 -8.62
N PRO A 28 13.97 -18.80 -8.99
CA PRO A 28 14.11 -19.93 -8.08
C PRO A 28 15.53 -20.17 -7.59
N GLN A 29 16.54 -19.51 -8.16
CA GLN A 29 17.94 -19.62 -7.75
C GLN A 29 18.33 -18.63 -6.65
N VAL A 30 17.47 -17.65 -6.33
CA VAL A 30 17.69 -16.72 -5.23
C VAL A 30 17.54 -17.46 -3.90
N ARG A 31 18.44 -17.18 -2.98
CA ARG A 31 18.44 -17.76 -1.63
C ARG A 31 18.51 -16.63 -0.59
N ALA A 32 17.60 -16.68 0.37
CA ALA A 32 17.69 -15.85 1.56
C ALA A 32 18.85 -16.34 2.43
N SER A 33 19.71 -15.46 2.85
CA SER A 33 20.81 -15.77 3.78
C SER A 33 20.54 -15.30 5.20
N GLN A 34 19.88 -14.15 5.34
CA GLN A 34 19.60 -13.53 6.64
C GLN A 34 18.45 -12.54 6.54
N LEU A 35 17.62 -12.50 7.57
CA LEU A 35 16.71 -11.38 7.84
C LEU A 35 17.48 -10.27 8.53
N LEU A 36 17.43 -9.06 8.00
CA LEU A 36 18.16 -7.92 8.51
C LEU A 36 17.22 -6.97 9.24
N ASP A 37 17.80 -6.16 10.13
CA ASP A 37 17.08 -5.09 10.79
C ASP A 37 16.71 -3.99 9.77
N ALA A 38 15.44 -3.59 9.79
CA ALA A 38 14.88 -2.58 8.91
C ALA A 38 14.84 -1.17 9.53
N GLU A 39 15.32 -1.01 10.78
CA GLU A 39 15.37 0.29 11.47
C GLU A 39 16.55 1.14 10.97
N PHE A 40 16.26 2.42 10.67
CA PHE A 40 17.25 3.42 10.29
C PHE A 40 17.33 4.52 11.36
N GLN A 41 18.47 4.68 12.01
CA GLN A 41 18.65 5.51 13.21
C GLN A 41 18.42 7.02 13.00
N TRP A 42 18.56 7.52 11.78
CA TRP A 42 18.55 8.97 11.51
C TRP A 42 17.19 9.51 11.02
N ILE A 43 16.35 8.63 10.56
CA ILE A 43 15.00 8.96 10.10
C ILE A 43 14.11 7.93 10.75
N SER A 44 13.07 8.37 11.46
CA SER A 44 12.05 7.49 12.03
C SER A 44 11.18 6.86 10.91
N ARG A 45 11.83 6.18 9.97
CA ARG A 45 11.24 5.49 8.83
C ARG A 45 11.77 4.07 8.80
N GLU A 46 10.87 3.13 8.83
CA GLU A 46 11.13 1.71 8.75
C GLU A 46 10.56 1.22 7.42
N SER A 47 11.33 0.44 6.66
CA SER A 47 10.74 -0.44 5.66
C SER A 47 10.23 -1.70 6.36
N ASP A 48 9.24 -2.38 5.79
CA ASP A 48 8.63 -3.50 6.50
C ASP A 48 9.63 -4.63 6.74
N VAL A 49 10.30 -5.13 5.70
CA VAL A 49 11.29 -6.22 5.84
C VAL A 49 12.42 -6.10 4.83
N ILE A 50 13.65 -6.23 5.28
CA ILE A 50 14.83 -6.38 4.44
C ILE A 50 15.39 -7.80 4.58
N VAL A 51 15.56 -8.47 3.45
CA VAL A 51 16.13 -9.82 3.38
C VAL A 51 17.44 -9.77 2.61
N LYS A 52 18.53 -10.24 3.22
CA LYS A 52 19.79 -10.48 2.51
C LYS A 52 19.68 -11.78 1.72
N ALA A 53 19.94 -11.72 0.44
CA ALA A 53 19.79 -12.82 -0.50
C ALA A 53 21.00 -12.98 -1.39
N SER A 54 21.10 -14.11 -2.07
CA SER A 54 22.13 -14.37 -3.08
C SER A 54 21.56 -15.18 -4.25
N SER A 55 22.22 -15.09 -5.40
CA SER A 55 21.94 -15.94 -6.55
C SER A 55 23.23 -16.31 -7.27
N PRO A 56 23.23 -17.29 -8.18
CA PRO A 56 24.42 -17.62 -8.98
C PRO A 56 24.98 -16.43 -9.78
N GLN A 57 24.10 -15.53 -10.24
CA GLN A 57 24.48 -14.34 -11.02
C GLN A 57 24.89 -13.16 -10.15
N HIS A 58 24.35 -13.08 -8.92
CA HIS A 58 24.60 -11.98 -7.98
C HIS A 58 25.03 -12.56 -6.64
N LYS A 59 26.23 -12.18 -6.15
CA LYS A 59 26.79 -12.77 -4.92
C LYS A 59 25.87 -12.53 -3.73
N GLU A 60 25.74 -11.30 -3.31
CA GLU A 60 24.88 -10.88 -2.21
C GLU A 60 24.17 -9.59 -2.59
N PHE A 61 22.90 -9.47 -2.21
CA PHE A 61 22.08 -8.27 -2.42
C PHE A 61 20.97 -8.22 -1.39
N LEU A 62 20.30 -7.09 -1.32
CA LEU A 62 19.14 -6.89 -0.45
C LEU A 62 17.85 -7.05 -1.24
N ILE A 63 16.84 -7.71 -0.66
CA ILE A 63 15.46 -7.62 -1.11
C ILE A 63 14.73 -6.79 -0.07
N LEU A 64 14.31 -5.59 -0.49
CA LEU A 64 13.58 -4.65 0.34
C LEU A 64 12.10 -4.81 0.04
N ASN A 65 11.33 -5.26 1.03
CA ASN A 65 9.91 -5.51 0.88
C ASN A 65 9.12 -4.41 1.62
N GLU A 66 8.14 -3.86 0.94
CA GLU A 66 7.18 -2.92 1.50
C GLU A 66 5.77 -3.45 1.20
N LEU A 67 4.99 -3.74 2.25
CA LEU A 67 3.62 -4.23 2.13
C LEU A 67 2.65 -3.09 2.46
N GLN A 68 1.75 -2.81 1.52
CA GLN A 68 0.74 -1.78 1.71
C GLN A 68 -0.66 -2.42 1.65
N LEU A 69 -1.51 -2.13 2.63
CA LEU A 69 -2.91 -2.56 2.55
C LEU A 69 -3.58 -1.99 1.29
N ARG A 70 -3.32 -0.72 0.98
CA ARG A 70 -3.67 -0.06 -0.28
C ARG A 70 -2.54 0.87 -0.70
N TYR A 71 -2.35 1.03 -1.99
CA TYR A 71 -1.31 1.90 -2.55
C TYR A 71 -1.47 3.36 -2.08
N ASP A 72 -0.38 3.94 -1.60
CA ASP A 72 -0.24 5.35 -1.22
C ASP A 72 0.59 6.08 -2.29
N GLN A 73 0.14 7.25 -2.75
CA GLN A 73 0.84 8.06 -3.76
C GLN A 73 2.23 8.55 -3.31
N LYS A 74 2.52 8.52 -2.01
CA LYS A 74 3.87 8.81 -1.45
C LYS A 74 4.85 7.63 -1.59
N MET A 75 4.37 6.46 -2.05
CA MET A 75 5.19 5.25 -2.17
C MET A 75 6.45 5.42 -3.04
N PRO A 76 6.41 6.08 -4.21
CA PRO A 76 7.62 6.27 -5.01
C PRO A 76 8.75 6.95 -4.24
N GLN A 77 8.44 8.03 -3.52
CA GLN A 77 9.42 8.74 -2.70
C GLN A 77 9.89 7.89 -1.50
N ARG A 78 9.00 7.12 -0.88
CA ARG A 78 9.35 6.21 0.23
C ARG A 78 10.29 5.12 -0.26
N MET A 79 9.98 4.44 -1.38
CA MET A 79 10.82 3.39 -1.97
C MET A 79 12.23 3.89 -2.29
N ARG A 80 12.37 5.08 -2.91
CA ARG A 80 13.68 5.71 -3.14
C ARG A 80 14.46 5.91 -1.84
N ASN A 81 13.81 6.45 -0.80
CA ASN A 81 14.46 6.71 0.47
C ASN A 81 14.90 5.41 1.14
N TYR A 82 14.06 4.38 1.13
CA TYR A 82 14.39 3.09 1.72
C TYR A 82 15.55 2.39 1.01
N VAL A 83 15.57 2.43 -0.33
CA VAL A 83 16.68 1.88 -1.11
C VAL A 83 18.00 2.58 -0.73
N ALA A 84 18.03 3.91 -0.78
CA ALA A 84 19.25 4.67 -0.48
C ALA A 84 19.76 4.38 0.93
N LEU A 85 18.89 4.35 1.93
CA LEU A 85 19.25 4.06 3.32
C LEU A 85 19.73 2.60 3.52
N ALA A 86 19.06 1.64 2.84
CA ALA A 86 19.45 0.25 2.93
C ALA A 86 20.83 -0.01 2.29
N GLU A 87 21.06 0.54 1.09
CA GLU A 87 22.35 0.43 0.40
C GLU A 87 23.49 1.08 1.17
N GLU A 88 23.25 2.26 1.78
CA GLU A 88 24.22 2.92 2.64
C GLU A 88 24.53 2.07 3.90
N LYS A 89 23.47 1.58 4.58
CA LYS A 89 23.64 0.82 5.84
C LYS A 89 24.37 -0.51 5.63
N TYR A 90 24.05 -1.23 4.57
CA TYR A 90 24.52 -2.60 4.37
C TYR A 90 25.62 -2.74 3.30
N ASN A 91 25.91 -1.68 2.55
CA ASN A 91 26.85 -1.65 1.43
C ASN A 91 26.60 -2.78 0.40
N LEU A 92 25.32 -3.04 0.09
CA LEU A 92 24.84 -4.04 -0.86
C LEU A 92 23.77 -3.41 -1.74
N SER A 93 23.73 -3.77 -3.03
CA SER A 93 22.65 -3.34 -3.94
C SER A 93 21.30 -3.87 -3.48
N ALA A 94 20.25 -3.05 -3.60
CA ALA A 94 18.92 -3.42 -3.20
C ALA A 94 18.03 -3.74 -4.41
N TYR A 95 17.16 -4.76 -4.25
CA TYR A 95 16.04 -5.09 -5.11
C TYR A 95 14.74 -4.71 -4.38
N PRO A 96 14.18 -3.54 -4.66
CA PRO A 96 13.01 -3.05 -3.96
C PRO A 96 11.72 -3.64 -4.54
N VAL A 97 10.81 -4.06 -3.67
CA VAL A 97 9.52 -4.65 -4.01
C VAL A 97 8.42 -3.99 -3.20
N LEU A 98 7.44 -3.45 -3.88
CA LEU A 98 6.18 -2.96 -3.33
C LEU A 98 5.09 -4.00 -3.53
N ILE A 99 4.45 -4.45 -2.45
CA ILE A 99 3.38 -5.44 -2.48
C ILE A 99 2.09 -4.77 -2.00
N ASN A 100 1.16 -4.59 -2.93
CA ASN A 100 -0.16 -4.05 -2.62
C ASN A 100 -1.12 -5.19 -2.30
N ILE A 101 -1.77 -5.14 -1.13
CA ILE A 101 -2.66 -6.20 -0.62
C ILE A 101 -4.06 -6.06 -1.22
N LEU A 102 -4.65 -4.86 -1.20
CA LEU A 102 -5.98 -4.57 -1.75
C LEU A 102 -5.90 -3.52 -2.85
N PRO A 103 -6.79 -3.57 -3.86
CA PRO A 103 -6.83 -2.57 -4.93
C PRO A 103 -7.11 -1.17 -4.36
N PRO A 104 -6.43 -0.14 -4.88
CA PRO A 104 -6.74 1.24 -4.54
C PRO A 104 -8.05 1.68 -5.21
N PRO A 105 -8.59 2.86 -4.86
CA PRO A 105 -9.67 3.48 -5.61
C PRO A 105 -9.30 3.63 -7.10
N ALA A 106 -10.29 3.55 -7.98
CA ALA A 106 -10.09 3.61 -9.45
C ALA A 106 -9.43 4.91 -9.95
N THR A 107 -9.44 5.96 -9.14
CA THR A 107 -8.80 7.25 -9.44
C THR A 107 -7.29 7.27 -9.18
N VAL A 108 -6.75 6.24 -8.52
CA VAL A 108 -5.34 6.17 -8.12
C VAL A 108 -4.58 5.30 -9.11
N THR A 109 -3.54 5.86 -9.71
CA THR A 109 -2.62 5.13 -10.59
C THR A 109 -1.44 4.61 -9.78
N ILE A 110 -1.21 3.30 -9.85
CA ILE A 110 -0.03 2.66 -9.26
C ILE A 110 1.13 2.85 -10.22
N VAL A 111 2.26 3.35 -9.72
CA VAL A 111 3.50 3.50 -10.50
C VAL A 111 4.59 2.61 -9.93
N ASP A 112 5.56 2.24 -10.75
CA ASP A 112 6.66 1.32 -10.46
C ASP A 112 8.02 2.02 -10.37
N CYS A 113 8.03 3.35 -10.36
CA CYS A 113 9.24 4.13 -10.22
C CYS A 113 8.98 5.47 -9.51
N TYR A 114 10.01 5.96 -8.85
CA TYR A 114 10.16 7.37 -8.54
C TYR A 114 10.91 8.02 -9.70
N ASP A 115 10.37 9.09 -10.24
CA ASP A 115 11.03 9.90 -11.27
C ASP A 115 10.83 11.38 -10.94
N SER A 116 11.91 12.13 -10.93
CA SER A 116 11.86 13.58 -10.73
C SER A 116 12.96 14.29 -11.50
N GLU A 117 12.65 15.49 -11.97
CA GLU A 117 13.61 16.39 -12.57
C GLU A 117 13.51 17.76 -11.89
N PHE A 118 14.65 18.27 -11.42
CA PHE A 118 14.74 19.61 -10.86
C PHE A 118 15.99 20.31 -11.36
N MET A 119 15.82 21.45 -12.01
CA MET A 119 16.90 22.26 -12.59
C MET A 119 17.86 21.47 -13.50
N GLY A 120 17.31 20.55 -14.31
CA GLY A 120 18.08 19.69 -15.21
C GLY A 120 18.75 18.48 -14.57
N LEU A 121 18.64 18.32 -13.23
CA LEU A 121 19.13 17.17 -12.51
C LEU A 121 18.00 16.13 -12.37
N LYS A 122 18.29 14.89 -12.77
CA LYS A 122 17.34 13.78 -12.74
C LYS A 122 17.63 12.85 -11.58
N ALA A 123 16.57 12.34 -10.98
CA ALA A 123 16.65 11.26 -10.01
C ALA A 123 15.57 10.22 -10.30
N ARG A 124 15.98 8.96 -10.47
CA ARG A 124 15.08 7.84 -10.75
C ARG A 124 15.39 6.66 -9.85
N GLN A 125 14.34 6.02 -9.34
CA GLN A 125 14.41 4.75 -8.62
C GLN A 125 13.28 3.85 -9.10
N ASP A 126 13.63 2.78 -9.81
CA ASP A 126 12.70 1.75 -10.20
C ASP A 126 12.49 0.75 -9.05
N TYR A 127 11.30 0.16 -8.96
CA TYR A 127 10.97 -0.91 -8.02
C TYR A 127 9.93 -1.86 -8.62
N ARG A 128 9.97 -3.12 -8.19
CA ARG A 128 8.97 -4.09 -8.60
C ARG A 128 7.67 -3.84 -7.85
N VAL A 129 6.55 -3.84 -8.57
CA VAL A 129 5.20 -3.81 -7.98
C VAL A 129 4.57 -5.19 -8.12
N ILE A 130 4.00 -5.68 -7.04
CA ILE A 130 3.18 -6.90 -6.99
C ILE A 130 1.82 -6.53 -6.41
N ASN A 131 0.79 -6.69 -7.21
CA ASN A 131 -0.59 -6.49 -6.80
C ASN A 131 -1.19 -7.86 -6.47
N LEU A 132 -1.53 -8.13 -5.20
CA LEU A 132 -1.98 -9.46 -4.79
C LEU A 132 -3.26 -9.91 -5.52
N TRP A 133 -4.16 -8.99 -5.84
CA TRP A 133 -5.38 -9.30 -6.60
C TRP A 133 -5.15 -9.73 -8.07
N GLU A 134 -3.91 -9.60 -8.57
CA GLU A 134 -3.49 -10.07 -9.90
C GLU A 134 -2.78 -11.43 -9.84
N VAL A 135 -2.43 -11.90 -8.64
CA VAL A 135 -1.78 -13.20 -8.40
C VAL A 135 -2.84 -14.30 -8.38
N GLU A 136 -2.69 -15.33 -9.19
CA GLU A 136 -3.65 -16.43 -9.25
C GLU A 136 -3.62 -17.30 -7.97
N ALA A 137 -4.76 -17.43 -7.32
CA ALA A 137 -4.92 -18.25 -6.12
C ALA A 137 -4.62 -19.74 -6.40
N GLU A 138 -4.94 -20.23 -7.61
CA GLU A 138 -4.66 -21.60 -8.03
C GLU A 138 -3.16 -21.89 -7.98
N LEU A 139 -2.35 -20.99 -8.56
CA LEU A 139 -0.89 -21.15 -8.58
C LEU A 139 -0.31 -21.26 -7.16
N VAL A 140 -0.82 -20.46 -6.22
CA VAL A 140 -0.36 -20.46 -4.82
C VAL A 140 -0.71 -21.76 -4.10
N LEU A 141 -1.85 -22.37 -4.44
CA LEU A 141 -2.31 -23.63 -3.85
C LEU A 141 -1.65 -24.87 -4.47
N GLU A 142 -1.42 -24.87 -5.79
CA GLU A 142 -0.79 -25.98 -6.53
C GLU A 142 0.73 -26.03 -6.36
N GLN A 143 1.37 -24.86 -6.35
CA GLN A 143 2.81 -24.72 -6.06
C GLN A 143 2.95 -24.10 -4.66
N PRO A 144 3.00 -24.91 -3.58
CA PRO A 144 2.84 -24.40 -2.23
C PRO A 144 3.78 -23.22 -1.93
N LEU A 145 3.20 -22.03 -1.81
CA LEU A 145 3.84 -20.81 -1.35
C LEU A 145 3.26 -20.43 0.03
N PRO A 146 3.73 -21.08 1.11
CA PRO A 146 3.12 -20.99 2.43
C PRO A 146 2.89 -19.54 2.92
N PRO A 147 3.81 -18.57 2.68
CA PRO A 147 3.60 -17.20 3.09
C PRO A 147 2.40 -16.51 2.43
N LEU A 148 1.91 -17.04 1.30
CA LEU A 148 0.78 -16.47 0.56
C LEU A 148 -0.57 -17.12 0.91
N PHE A 149 -0.61 -18.23 1.64
CA PHE A 149 -1.87 -18.88 2.02
C PHE A 149 -2.86 -17.95 2.74
N PRO A 150 -2.45 -17.07 3.66
CA PRO A 150 -3.36 -16.12 4.28
C PRO A 150 -4.06 -15.18 3.31
N PHE A 151 -3.41 -14.87 2.19
CA PHE A 151 -3.92 -13.95 1.19
C PHE A 151 -4.82 -14.61 0.14
N VAL A 152 -4.92 -15.96 0.12
CA VAL A 152 -5.69 -16.70 -0.90
C VAL A 152 -7.07 -16.09 -1.16
N PRO A 153 -7.88 -15.68 -0.17
CA PRO A 153 -9.21 -15.12 -0.45
C PRO A 153 -9.22 -13.87 -1.32
N ILE A 154 -8.17 -13.05 -1.24
CA ILE A 154 -8.06 -11.77 -1.97
C ILE A 154 -7.24 -11.88 -3.26
N LEU A 155 -6.64 -13.03 -3.54
CA LEU A 155 -5.95 -13.30 -4.79
C LEU A 155 -6.96 -13.47 -5.94
N PHE A 156 -6.48 -13.34 -7.16
CA PHE A 156 -7.31 -13.57 -8.34
C PHE A 156 -7.91 -14.98 -8.32
N GLY A 157 -9.24 -15.07 -8.44
CA GLY A 157 -9.96 -16.35 -8.36
C GLY A 157 -10.03 -16.98 -6.96
N GLY A 158 -9.54 -16.30 -5.92
CA GLY A 158 -9.47 -16.83 -4.55
C GLY A 158 -10.72 -16.65 -3.69
N GLY A 159 -11.62 -15.73 -4.06
CA GLY A 159 -12.79 -15.30 -3.28
C GLY A 159 -13.95 -16.30 -3.26
N SER A 160 -13.70 -17.61 -3.24
CA SER A 160 -14.73 -18.64 -3.17
C SER A 160 -14.60 -19.50 -1.92
N GLU A 161 -15.73 -20.11 -1.48
CA GLU A 161 -15.76 -21.02 -0.35
C GLU A 161 -14.76 -22.19 -0.52
N SER A 162 -14.66 -22.76 -1.73
CA SER A 162 -13.76 -23.87 -2.01
C SER A 162 -12.30 -23.49 -1.82
N LYS A 163 -11.89 -22.31 -2.29
CA LYS A 163 -10.52 -21.82 -2.15
C LYS A 163 -10.19 -21.48 -0.69
N LEU A 164 -11.14 -20.88 0.04
CA LEU A 164 -10.96 -20.67 1.48
C LEU A 164 -10.76 -21.98 2.23
N ARG A 165 -11.56 -23.02 1.93
CA ARG A 165 -11.40 -24.36 2.54
C ARG A 165 -10.04 -24.98 2.22
N SER A 166 -9.57 -24.87 0.98
CA SER A 166 -8.24 -25.35 0.57
C SER A 166 -7.13 -24.63 1.32
N ALA A 167 -7.20 -23.29 1.45
CA ALA A 167 -6.22 -22.51 2.18
C ALA A 167 -6.19 -22.86 3.68
N VAL A 168 -7.36 -23.03 4.32
CA VAL A 168 -7.47 -23.48 5.72
C VAL A 168 -6.82 -24.87 5.88
N GLN A 169 -7.10 -25.79 4.97
CA GLN A 169 -6.52 -27.13 5.01
C GLN A 169 -4.99 -27.10 4.87
N ALA A 170 -4.48 -26.28 3.95
CA ALA A 170 -3.05 -26.10 3.74
C ALA A 170 -2.35 -25.51 4.98
N LEU A 171 -2.94 -24.50 5.62
CA LEU A 171 -2.40 -23.93 6.86
C LEU A 171 -2.41 -24.94 8.01
N ARG A 172 -3.45 -25.76 8.14
CA ARG A 172 -3.57 -26.78 9.21
C ARG A 172 -2.69 -28.00 9.00
N ALA A 173 -2.27 -28.26 7.77
CA ALA A 173 -1.36 -29.36 7.46
C ALA A 173 0.06 -29.13 8.02
N ASP A 174 0.44 -27.88 8.28
CA ASP A 174 1.73 -27.51 8.84
C ASP A 174 1.55 -26.76 10.17
N GLN A 175 2.06 -27.35 11.26
CA GLN A 175 1.95 -26.78 12.61
C GLN A 175 2.58 -25.40 12.74
N THR A 176 3.56 -25.05 11.90
CA THR A 176 4.21 -23.74 11.91
C THR A 176 3.36 -22.66 11.23
N LEU A 177 2.43 -23.07 10.34
CA LEU A 177 1.60 -22.17 9.55
C LEU A 177 0.20 -21.96 10.17
N ASN A 178 -0.27 -22.85 11.05
CA ASN A 178 -1.61 -22.76 11.63
C ASN A 178 -1.85 -21.44 12.39
N GLN A 179 -0.79 -20.83 12.92
CA GLN A 179 -0.83 -19.50 13.56
C GLN A 179 -1.22 -18.37 12.59
N LEU A 180 -1.24 -18.61 11.26
CA LEU A 180 -1.66 -17.65 10.24
C LEU A 180 -3.16 -17.73 9.92
N GLU A 181 -3.91 -18.67 10.51
CA GLU A 181 -5.36 -18.75 10.29
C GLU A 181 -6.12 -17.45 10.64
N PRO A 182 -5.77 -16.69 11.71
CA PRO A 182 -6.41 -15.40 11.96
C PRO A 182 -6.25 -14.40 10.82
N LEU A 183 -5.08 -14.40 10.19
CA LEU A 183 -4.80 -13.53 9.06
C LEU A 183 -5.58 -13.97 7.81
N LEU A 184 -5.70 -15.27 7.56
CA LEU A 184 -6.56 -15.79 6.50
C LEU A 184 -8.03 -15.39 6.72
N ALA A 185 -8.56 -15.52 7.95
CA ALA A 185 -9.92 -15.11 8.28
C ALA A 185 -10.12 -13.60 8.06
N PHE A 186 -9.13 -12.79 8.42
CA PHE A 186 -9.15 -11.36 8.20
C PHE A 186 -9.26 -11.04 6.70
N PHE A 187 -8.39 -11.57 5.86
CA PHE A 187 -8.46 -11.32 4.42
C PHE A 187 -9.72 -11.91 3.76
N ALA A 188 -10.21 -13.05 4.25
CA ALA A 188 -11.48 -13.61 3.79
C ALA A 188 -12.66 -12.64 4.04
N SER A 189 -12.63 -11.85 5.11
CA SER A 189 -13.70 -10.92 5.46
C SER A 189 -13.87 -9.75 4.46
N PHE A 190 -12.90 -9.51 3.58
CA PHE A 190 -13.03 -8.52 2.50
C PHE A 190 -13.84 -9.02 1.30
N VAL A 191 -14.01 -10.34 1.15
CA VAL A 191 -14.58 -10.96 -0.06
C VAL A 191 -15.68 -11.98 0.22
N LEU A 192 -15.82 -12.44 1.46
CA LEU A 192 -16.81 -13.44 1.88
C LEU A 192 -17.61 -12.97 3.09
N GLU A 193 -18.84 -13.48 3.20
CA GLU A 193 -19.72 -13.21 4.33
C GLU A 193 -19.16 -13.80 5.63
N ILE A 194 -19.22 -13.03 6.72
CA ILE A 194 -18.72 -13.44 8.05
C ILE A 194 -19.30 -14.80 8.52
N PRO A 195 -20.62 -15.09 8.40
CA PRO A 195 -21.17 -16.37 8.79
C PRO A 195 -20.56 -17.58 8.07
N LEU A 196 -20.25 -17.41 6.78
CA LEU A 196 -19.58 -18.45 5.98
C LEU A 196 -18.16 -18.70 6.47
N ILE A 197 -17.40 -17.63 6.77
CA ILE A 197 -16.05 -17.73 7.31
C ILE A 197 -16.06 -18.47 8.65
N GLN A 198 -16.98 -18.11 9.55
CA GLN A 198 -17.15 -18.78 10.86
C GLN A 198 -17.44 -20.26 10.70
N GLN A 199 -18.32 -20.61 9.77
CA GLN A 199 -18.66 -22.01 9.50
C GLN A 199 -17.47 -22.83 8.99
N ILE A 200 -16.66 -22.25 8.09
CA ILE A 200 -15.51 -22.94 7.48
C ILE A 200 -14.37 -23.08 8.48
N MET A 201 -14.05 -22.02 9.18
CA MET A 201 -12.89 -21.99 10.08
C MET A 201 -13.20 -22.55 11.46
N ARG A 202 -14.49 -22.72 11.79
CA ARG A 202 -14.97 -23.17 13.13
C ARG A 202 -14.47 -22.28 14.27
N TRP A 203 -14.39 -20.99 14.01
CA TRP A 203 -13.91 -20.00 14.96
C TRP A 203 -15.02 -19.06 15.39
N ASP A 204 -14.96 -18.65 16.65
CA ASP A 204 -15.68 -17.49 17.11
C ASP A 204 -14.91 -16.23 16.65
N MET A 205 -15.58 -15.31 15.97
CA MET A 205 -14.99 -14.03 15.52
C MET A 205 -14.52 -13.14 16.68
N THR A 206 -14.88 -13.46 17.93
CA THR A 206 -14.32 -12.82 19.13
C THR A 206 -12.81 -13.01 19.20
N VAL A 207 -12.32 -14.21 18.89
CA VAL A 207 -10.87 -14.50 18.86
C VAL A 207 -10.15 -13.70 17.79
N LEU A 208 -10.80 -13.45 16.65
CA LEU A 208 -10.24 -12.59 15.60
C LEU A 208 -10.13 -11.14 16.06
N ARG A 209 -11.17 -10.63 16.73
CA ARG A 209 -11.20 -9.25 17.26
C ARG A 209 -10.18 -9.03 18.38
N GLU A 210 -9.85 -10.05 19.13
CA GLU A 210 -8.83 -10.03 20.18
C GLU A 210 -7.40 -10.27 19.63
N SER A 211 -7.29 -10.69 18.36
CA SER A 211 -5.99 -10.84 17.71
C SER A 211 -5.28 -9.48 17.62
N PRO A 212 -4.02 -9.38 18.10
CA PRO A 212 -3.23 -8.15 17.95
C PRO A 212 -3.18 -7.65 16.51
N TRP A 213 -3.12 -8.55 15.55
CA TRP A 213 -3.15 -8.30 14.13
C TRP A 213 -4.44 -7.61 13.63
N TYR A 214 -5.58 -8.12 14.06
CA TYR A 214 -6.87 -7.52 13.70
C TYR A 214 -7.01 -6.11 14.25
N GLN A 215 -6.66 -5.95 15.54
CA GLN A 215 -6.69 -4.64 16.20
C GLN A 215 -5.77 -3.64 15.50
N GLU A 216 -4.66 -4.09 15.07
CA GLU A 216 -3.60 -3.36 14.43
C GLU A 216 -4.02 -2.85 13.04
N ILE A 217 -4.49 -3.74 12.18
CA ILE A 217 -5.00 -3.39 10.84
C ILE A 217 -6.26 -2.50 10.95
N LEU A 218 -7.10 -2.74 11.97
CA LEU A 218 -8.25 -1.89 12.24
C LEU A 218 -7.82 -0.47 12.63
N GLN A 219 -6.83 -0.33 13.50
CA GLN A 219 -6.28 0.98 13.91
C GLN A 219 -5.62 1.70 12.73
N GLU A 220 -4.86 0.99 11.90
CA GLU A 220 -4.26 1.59 10.70
C GLU A 220 -5.34 2.01 9.69
N GLY A 221 -6.34 1.17 9.46
CA GLY A 221 -7.48 1.51 8.61
C GLY A 221 -8.26 2.72 9.11
N VAL A 222 -8.46 2.82 10.42
CA VAL A 222 -9.09 3.99 11.06
C VAL A 222 -8.18 5.23 10.93
N ALA A 223 -6.88 5.11 11.19
CA ALA A 223 -5.95 6.22 11.08
C ALA A 223 -5.86 6.74 9.64
N GLN A 224 -5.75 5.84 8.65
CA GLN A 224 -5.78 6.21 7.24
C GLN A 224 -7.12 6.81 6.82
N GLY A 225 -8.23 6.28 7.32
CA GLY A 225 -9.56 6.83 7.07
C GLY A 225 -9.73 8.23 7.65
N ILE A 226 -9.19 8.50 8.82
CA ILE A 226 -9.17 9.83 9.44
C ILE A 226 -8.29 10.79 8.64
N GLU A 227 -7.07 10.39 8.27
CA GLU A 227 -6.16 11.22 7.47
C GLU A 227 -6.78 11.57 6.11
N GLN A 228 -7.31 10.59 5.40
CA GLN A 228 -8.03 10.81 4.14
C GLN A 228 -9.28 11.68 4.32
N GLY A 229 -10.03 11.47 5.40
CA GLY A 229 -11.21 12.28 5.73
C GLY A 229 -10.85 13.73 6.04
N ILE A 230 -9.75 13.98 6.74
CA ILE A 230 -9.24 15.33 7.01
C ILE A 230 -8.79 15.99 5.70
N GLU A 231 -8.02 15.30 4.86
CA GLU A 231 -7.52 15.83 3.59
C GLU A 231 -8.68 16.18 2.64
N GLN A 232 -9.65 15.28 2.51
CA GLN A 232 -10.87 15.54 1.74
C GLN A 232 -11.70 16.69 2.32
N GLY A 233 -11.83 16.76 3.65
CA GLY A 233 -12.53 17.83 4.34
C GLY A 233 -11.87 19.20 4.11
N ILE A 234 -10.55 19.29 4.20
CA ILE A 234 -9.79 20.50 3.90
C ILE A 234 -9.99 20.91 2.43
N GLN A 235 -9.87 19.97 1.50
CA GLN A 235 -10.04 20.26 0.07
C GLN A 235 -11.47 20.74 -0.22
N GLN A 236 -12.48 20.12 0.38
CA GLN A 236 -13.88 20.52 0.22
C GLN A 236 -14.16 21.91 0.82
N GLU A 237 -13.57 22.19 1.99
CA GLU A 237 -13.66 23.51 2.62
C GLU A 237 -13.02 24.60 1.77
N ARG A 238 -11.82 24.34 1.21
CA ARG A 238 -11.14 25.28 0.31
C ARG A 238 -11.94 25.56 -0.97
N ARG A 239 -12.53 24.51 -1.57
CA ARG A 239 -13.45 24.67 -2.72
C ARG A 239 -14.65 25.55 -2.35
N GLY A 240 -15.30 25.24 -1.23
CA GLY A 240 -16.46 26.02 -0.74
C GLY A 240 -16.08 27.48 -0.43
N SER A 241 -14.91 27.72 0.12
CA SER A 241 -14.39 29.06 0.40
C SER A 241 -14.11 29.83 -0.89
N LEU A 242 -13.46 29.23 -1.87
CA LEU A 242 -13.23 29.84 -3.19
C LEU A 242 -14.54 30.21 -3.88
N GLU A 243 -15.52 29.28 -3.95
CA GLU A 243 -16.83 29.55 -4.54
C GLU A 243 -17.58 30.66 -3.80
N ARG A 244 -17.48 30.71 -2.48
CA ARG A 244 -18.09 31.75 -1.66
C ARG A 244 -17.49 33.13 -1.95
N ILE A 245 -16.15 33.24 -2.06
CA ILE A 245 -15.46 34.47 -2.41
C ILE A 245 -15.87 34.94 -3.80
N LEU A 246 -15.90 34.06 -4.79
CA LEU A 246 -16.30 34.37 -6.15
C LEU A 246 -17.77 34.86 -6.21
N LYS A 247 -18.68 34.20 -5.51
CA LYS A 247 -20.10 34.62 -5.41
C LYS A 247 -20.23 35.99 -4.76
N LEU A 248 -19.50 36.28 -3.71
CA LEU A 248 -19.54 37.57 -3.01
C LEU A 248 -19.01 38.70 -3.88
N ARG A 249 -18.00 38.44 -4.71
CA ARG A 249 -17.34 39.45 -5.56
C ARG A 249 -18.02 39.65 -6.91
N PHE A 250 -18.50 38.56 -7.51
CA PHE A 250 -18.96 38.58 -8.91
C PHE A 250 -20.43 38.13 -9.07
N SER A 251 -21.14 37.88 -7.97
CA SER A 251 -22.58 37.56 -7.86
C SER A 251 -22.95 36.17 -8.39
N GLU A 252 -22.71 35.86 -9.67
CA GLU A 252 -23.00 34.54 -10.24
C GLU A 252 -21.73 33.88 -10.76
N ILE A 253 -21.63 32.55 -10.55
CA ILE A 253 -20.53 31.73 -11.07
C ILE A 253 -21.13 30.80 -12.13
N PRO A 254 -20.67 30.85 -13.39
CA PRO A 254 -21.06 29.90 -14.42
C PRO A 254 -20.74 28.46 -13.99
N SER A 255 -21.62 27.53 -14.39
CA SER A 255 -21.46 26.09 -14.06
C SER A 255 -20.13 25.51 -14.55
N GLU A 256 -19.60 26.01 -15.66
CA GLU A 256 -18.31 25.59 -16.21
C GLU A 256 -17.14 25.88 -15.26
N ILE A 257 -17.15 27.05 -14.60
CA ILE A 257 -16.14 27.44 -13.61
C ILE A 257 -16.29 26.55 -12.36
N SER A 258 -17.49 26.30 -11.89
CA SER A 258 -17.75 25.41 -10.75
C SER A 258 -17.22 23.98 -11.01
N ILE A 259 -17.42 23.44 -12.22
CA ILE A 259 -16.89 22.12 -12.59
C ILE A 259 -15.34 22.12 -12.57
N ARG A 260 -14.70 23.15 -13.11
CA ARG A 260 -13.23 23.25 -13.09
C ARG A 260 -12.69 23.35 -11.65
N ILE A 261 -13.35 24.11 -10.78
CA ILE A 261 -12.98 24.21 -9.35
C ILE A 261 -13.05 22.83 -8.66
N GLN A 262 -13.98 21.97 -9.03
CA GLN A 262 -14.11 20.62 -8.47
C GLN A 262 -12.90 19.71 -8.80
N ALA A 263 -12.19 19.96 -9.89
CA ALA A 263 -11.03 19.18 -10.34
C ALA A 263 -9.70 19.67 -9.75
N LEU A 264 -9.67 20.80 -9.04
CA LEU A 264 -8.44 21.42 -8.55
C LEU A 264 -7.82 20.67 -7.36
N THR A 265 -6.49 20.68 -7.31
CA THR A 265 -5.71 20.23 -6.15
C THR A 265 -5.78 21.25 -5.00
N LEU A 266 -5.37 20.86 -3.80
CA LEU A 266 -5.32 21.74 -2.64
C LEU A 266 -4.42 22.96 -2.88
N GLU A 267 -3.24 22.75 -3.45
CA GLU A 267 -2.27 23.83 -3.78
C GLU A 267 -2.87 24.83 -4.77
N GLN A 268 -3.51 24.33 -5.84
CA GLN A 268 -4.19 25.18 -6.83
C GLN A 268 -5.36 25.96 -6.22
N LEU A 269 -6.09 25.37 -5.27
CA LEU A 269 -7.18 26.05 -4.59
C LEU A 269 -6.66 27.19 -3.70
N GLU A 270 -5.53 27.01 -3.00
CA GLU A 270 -4.92 28.06 -2.17
C GLU A 270 -4.41 29.25 -3.01
N GLU A 271 -3.75 28.99 -4.13
CA GLU A 271 -3.31 30.03 -5.07
C GLU A 271 -4.51 30.80 -5.67
N LEU A 272 -5.55 30.08 -6.04
CA LEU A 272 -6.75 30.70 -6.65
C LEU A 272 -7.60 31.45 -5.63
N ILE A 273 -7.60 31.10 -4.36
CA ILE A 273 -8.22 31.90 -3.29
C ILE A 273 -7.55 33.27 -3.21
N ALA A 274 -6.21 33.32 -3.21
CA ALA A 274 -5.46 34.58 -3.21
C ALA A 274 -5.75 35.41 -4.48
N THR A 275 -5.76 34.76 -5.64
CA THR A 275 -6.10 35.36 -6.93
C THR A 275 -7.54 35.92 -6.93
N ALA A 276 -8.51 35.11 -6.42
CA ALA A 276 -9.91 35.52 -6.35
C ALA A 276 -10.14 36.79 -5.50
N LEU A 277 -9.25 37.12 -4.58
CA LEU A 277 -9.32 38.34 -3.75
C LEU A 277 -8.79 39.60 -4.49
N THR A 278 -7.94 39.44 -5.50
CA THR A 278 -7.19 40.54 -6.15
C THR A 278 -7.70 40.94 -7.54
N VAL A 279 -8.16 39.96 -8.34
CA VAL A 279 -8.64 40.21 -9.71
C VAL A 279 -9.90 41.10 -9.73
N ASN A 280 -10.09 41.85 -10.82
CA ASN A 280 -11.17 42.79 -10.93
C ASN A 280 -12.43 42.24 -11.60
N SER A 281 -12.33 41.14 -12.31
CA SER A 281 -13.45 40.51 -13.01
C SER A 281 -13.37 38.97 -12.96
N LEU A 282 -14.52 38.30 -13.21
CA LEU A 282 -14.58 36.84 -13.31
C LEU A 282 -13.84 36.33 -14.55
N ASP A 283 -13.81 37.09 -15.64
CA ASP A 283 -13.05 36.77 -16.86
C ASP A 283 -11.54 36.77 -16.59
N GLU A 284 -11.06 37.72 -15.81
CA GLU A 284 -9.66 37.79 -15.37
C GLU A 284 -9.33 36.56 -14.46
N PHE A 285 -10.21 36.21 -13.53
CA PHE A 285 -10.05 35.02 -12.71
C PHE A 285 -9.98 33.73 -13.56
N THR A 286 -10.82 33.63 -14.58
CA THR A 286 -10.89 32.45 -15.46
C THR A 286 -9.59 32.16 -16.19
N GLN A 287 -8.81 33.23 -16.52
CA GLN A 287 -7.50 33.11 -17.18
C GLN A 287 -6.44 32.45 -16.28
N HIS A 288 -6.64 32.48 -14.97
CA HIS A 288 -5.74 31.85 -13.99
C HIS A 288 -6.15 30.40 -13.65
N LEU A 289 -7.32 29.92 -14.09
CA LEU A 289 -7.72 28.53 -13.88
C LEU A 289 -6.85 27.58 -14.72
N PRO A 290 -6.30 26.52 -14.15
CA PRO A 290 -5.61 25.48 -14.91
C PRO A 290 -6.49 24.87 -16.00
N ASN A 291 -5.91 24.49 -17.11
CA ASN A 291 -6.61 23.87 -18.24
C ASN A 291 -7.11 22.46 -17.88
#